data_949ade2ddf2f8812ce94f03312182e16
#
_entry.id   949ade2ddf2f8812ce94f03312182e16
#
_cell.length_a   1.000
_cell.length_b   1.000
_cell.length_c   1.000
_cell.angle_alpha   90.00
_cell.angle_beta   90.00
_cell.angle_gamma   90.00
#
_symmetry.space_group_name_H-M   'P 1'
#
loop_
_entity.id
_entity.type
_entity.pdbx_description
1 polymer ?
#
loop_
_entity_poly.entity_id
_entity_poly.type
_entity_poly.pdbx_seq_one_letter_code
_entity_poly.pdbx_strand_id
1 'polypeptide(L)'
;MCGITAYAGKENALPFLLQGLEKLEYRGYDSAGVTLVSSHHLETYKVKGRLTNLEKILSEKEHPEHTGIGHTRWATHGVPSNMNSHPHTNESETISIVHNGIIENYASIKECLLEQGYKFQSQTDSEVIVHMLDYYYQGDMMYALKKCVQYLQGSFALCVVCTDYPDCVFVAKKESPMIVGKTDTAAFCASDIPAVLDYTKDICALEDDQMAVLKPGSIELYDFFGDKVSMKWTHISYDACAAQKGGYDTFMQKEMHEQPYVIKETLRAHIENNLAMPELSGLDVSKINQIYFVACGTAYHASLYAQYLLRTWIDLPIYCISASEFRYGNYRINENTLCIFVSQSGETADTLAALKLSKENKAQTLAVTNVLGSSLARLSDFVLYTCAGPEIAVASTKAYTTQLVLLACLCLKLASLCNGVLENQNHMIDQLKQMPEVVEEMLQQEDKMAEFAKLLTNQKDAYFIGRQLDYLSVLEGALKLKEVSYVHADAYMAGELKHGPIALIEKDTVVIALATQPNVAQKTISNILETVARGAKVILITSKNQNAEGFDYVIRIPDVDPLFSCIPATVLLQELAYYVAKEKGCDVDKPRNLAKSVTVE
;
A
#
# COMPACT_ATOMS: atom_id res chain seq x y z
N MET A 1 9.45 -3.13 -0.05
CA MET A 1 9.05 -4.53 -0.27
C MET A 1 9.60 -5.04 -1.59
N CYS A 2 9.72 -6.37 -1.73
CA CYS A 2 10.31 -7.00 -2.90
C CYS A 2 9.23 -7.52 -3.87
N GLY A 3 9.58 -7.68 -5.15
CA GLY A 3 8.75 -8.33 -6.15
C GLY A 3 9.27 -9.73 -6.47
N ILE A 4 8.39 -10.73 -6.50
CA ILE A 4 8.70 -12.09 -6.94
C ILE A 4 7.89 -12.41 -8.19
N THR A 5 8.55 -13.07 -9.16
CA THR A 5 7.92 -13.75 -10.28
C THR A 5 8.51 -15.15 -10.43
N ALA A 6 7.69 -16.13 -10.82
CA ALA A 6 8.16 -17.47 -11.13
C ALA A 6 7.30 -18.08 -12.25
N TYR A 7 7.94 -18.87 -13.08
CA TYR A 7 7.35 -19.49 -14.27
C TYR A 7 7.80 -20.93 -14.42
N ALA A 8 6.85 -21.80 -14.72
CA ALA A 8 7.08 -23.17 -15.19
C ALA A 8 6.12 -23.44 -16.37
N GLY A 9 6.66 -23.62 -17.59
CA GLY A 9 5.80 -23.72 -18.76
C GLY A 9 6.45 -24.39 -19.96
N LYS A 10 5.79 -24.27 -21.12
CA LYS A 10 6.30 -24.77 -22.40
C LYS A 10 6.98 -23.71 -23.25
N GLU A 11 6.80 -22.44 -22.89
CA GLU A 11 7.39 -21.30 -23.57
C GLU A 11 8.59 -20.76 -22.78
N ASN A 12 9.33 -19.84 -23.38
CA ASN A 12 10.47 -19.21 -22.74
C ASN A 12 10.04 -18.46 -21.47
N ALA A 13 10.72 -18.73 -20.35
CA ALA A 13 10.42 -18.17 -19.04
C ALA A 13 10.80 -16.68 -18.92
N LEU A 14 11.90 -16.27 -19.57
CA LEU A 14 12.49 -14.95 -19.36
C LEU A 14 11.53 -13.78 -19.67
N PRO A 15 10.75 -13.77 -20.78
CA PRO A 15 9.80 -12.69 -21.05
C PRO A 15 8.76 -12.50 -19.93
N PHE A 16 8.19 -13.59 -19.41
CA PHE A 16 7.26 -13.52 -18.27
C PHE A 16 7.95 -12.94 -17.03
N LEU A 17 9.14 -13.44 -16.69
CA LEU A 17 9.86 -13.00 -15.50
C LEU A 17 10.13 -11.49 -15.56
N LEU A 18 10.67 -10.98 -16.66
CA LEU A 18 11.00 -9.56 -16.82
C LEU A 18 9.75 -8.67 -16.84
N GLN A 19 8.74 -9.02 -17.64
CA GLN A 19 7.48 -8.24 -17.68
C GLN A 19 6.77 -8.22 -16.32
N GLY A 20 6.75 -9.36 -15.64
CA GLY A 20 6.20 -9.44 -14.28
C GLY A 20 6.98 -8.59 -13.28
N LEU A 21 8.32 -8.63 -13.32
CA LEU A 21 9.17 -7.80 -12.46
C LEU A 21 9.04 -6.31 -12.76
N GLU A 22 8.87 -5.92 -14.03
CA GLU A 22 8.61 -4.54 -14.43
C GLU A 22 7.34 -4.01 -13.76
N LYS A 23 6.26 -4.80 -13.80
CA LYS A 23 5.00 -4.49 -13.12
C LYS A 23 5.07 -4.51 -11.60
N LEU A 24 6.09 -5.16 -11.01
CA LEU A 24 6.33 -5.22 -9.57
C LEU A 24 7.44 -4.27 -9.10
N GLU A 25 8.06 -3.50 -9.98
CA GLU A 25 9.18 -2.63 -9.62
C GLU A 25 8.80 -1.54 -8.59
N TYR A 26 7.50 -1.17 -8.52
CA TYR A 26 6.99 -0.29 -7.46
C TYR A 26 7.13 -0.88 -6.04
N ARG A 27 7.35 -2.20 -5.92
CA ARG A 27 7.56 -2.89 -4.65
C ARG A 27 9.02 -2.86 -4.20
N GLY A 28 9.98 -2.81 -5.14
CA GLY A 28 11.40 -2.77 -4.83
C GLY A 28 12.24 -2.53 -6.08
N TYR A 29 13.29 -1.75 -5.98
CA TYR A 29 14.12 -1.32 -7.11
C TYR A 29 15.61 -1.15 -6.75
N ASP A 30 16.05 -1.66 -5.60
CA ASP A 30 17.44 -1.54 -5.13
C ASP A 30 18.37 -2.52 -5.85
N SER A 31 17.83 -3.64 -6.26
CA SER A 31 18.50 -4.63 -7.10
C SER A 31 17.49 -5.56 -7.77
N ALA A 32 17.90 -6.21 -8.86
CA ALA A 32 17.10 -7.17 -9.59
C ALA A 32 17.92 -8.40 -9.97
N GLY A 33 17.25 -9.55 -10.13
CA GLY A 33 17.90 -10.76 -10.63
C GLY A 33 16.92 -11.84 -11.01
N VAL A 34 17.40 -12.78 -11.80
CA VAL A 34 16.67 -13.97 -12.25
C VAL A 34 17.57 -15.20 -12.17
N THR A 35 16.97 -16.36 -11.93
CA THR A 35 17.57 -17.67 -12.19
C THR A 35 16.74 -18.41 -13.20
N LEU A 36 17.37 -18.89 -14.27
CA LEU A 36 16.79 -19.74 -15.30
C LEU A 36 17.31 -21.18 -15.12
N VAL A 37 16.44 -22.15 -15.34
CA VAL A 37 16.73 -23.57 -15.07
C VAL A 37 16.89 -24.31 -16.39
N SER A 38 18.06 -24.88 -16.60
CA SER A 38 18.31 -25.90 -17.63
C SER A 38 18.37 -27.30 -16.99
N SER A 39 18.37 -28.36 -17.81
CA SER A 39 18.43 -29.74 -17.34
C SER A 39 19.73 -30.13 -16.58
N HIS A 40 20.71 -29.25 -16.56
CA HIS A 40 22.05 -29.59 -16.00
C HIS A 40 22.67 -28.47 -15.17
N HIS A 41 22.16 -27.26 -15.21
CA HIS A 41 22.72 -26.13 -14.46
C HIS A 41 21.68 -25.01 -14.27
N LEU A 42 21.95 -24.13 -13.31
CA LEU A 42 21.23 -22.89 -13.09
C LEU A 42 22.01 -21.73 -13.70
N GLU A 43 21.31 -20.87 -14.45
CA GLU A 43 21.85 -19.59 -14.90
C GLU A 43 21.31 -18.46 -14.06
N THR A 44 22.14 -17.90 -13.17
CA THR A 44 21.73 -16.83 -12.27
C THR A 44 22.36 -15.49 -12.68
N TYR A 45 21.53 -14.50 -12.91
CA TYR A 45 21.89 -13.13 -13.24
C TYR A 45 21.34 -12.20 -12.18
N LYS A 46 22.18 -11.36 -11.59
CA LYS A 46 21.75 -10.40 -10.57
C LYS A 46 22.60 -9.14 -10.58
N VAL A 47 21.96 -8.00 -10.35
CA VAL A 47 22.60 -6.70 -10.47
C VAL A 47 22.01 -5.71 -9.46
N LYS A 48 22.86 -4.85 -8.91
CA LYS A 48 22.46 -3.69 -8.14
C LYS A 48 21.78 -2.66 -9.05
N GLY A 49 20.69 -2.05 -8.57
CA GLY A 49 19.96 -0.99 -9.22
C GLY A 49 18.69 -1.50 -9.90
N ARG A 50 18.14 -0.70 -10.79
CA ARG A 50 16.84 -0.94 -11.44
C ARG A 50 16.86 -2.14 -12.39
N LEU A 51 15.68 -2.67 -12.68
CA LEU A 51 15.45 -3.79 -13.59
C LEU A 51 16.10 -3.59 -14.97
N THR A 52 16.11 -2.36 -15.48
CA THR A 52 16.76 -2.00 -16.77
C THR A 52 18.26 -2.34 -16.81
N ASN A 53 18.94 -2.42 -15.66
CA ASN A 53 20.34 -2.86 -15.61
C ASN A 53 20.46 -4.39 -15.82
N LEU A 54 19.48 -5.15 -15.31
CA LEU A 54 19.41 -6.60 -15.51
C LEU A 54 19.07 -6.95 -16.96
N GLU A 55 18.11 -6.23 -17.57
CA GLU A 55 17.73 -6.41 -18.98
C GLU A 55 18.93 -6.23 -19.94
N LYS A 56 19.79 -5.24 -19.69
CA LYS A 56 21.02 -5.05 -20.48
C LYS A 56 21.94 -6.26 -20.44
N ILE A 57 22.11 -6.89 -19.29
CA ILE A 57 22.96 -8.08 -19.13
C ILE A 57 22.33 -9.26 -19.87
N LEU A 58 21.02 -9.44 -19.74
CA LEU A 58 20.28 -10.56 -20.32
C LEU A 58 20.13 -10.44 -21.85
N SER A 59 20.19 -9.22 -22.42
CA SER A 59 20.10 -9.02 -23.85
C SER A 59 21.34 -9.48 -24.63
N GLU A 60 22.42 -9.87 -23.96
CA GLU A 60 23.69 -10.29 -24.60
C GLU A 60 23.65 -11.70 -25.20
N LYS A 61 22.69 -12.55 -24.79
CA LYS A 61 22.51 -13.92 -25.30
C LYS A 61 21.05 -14.36 -25.30
N GLU A 62 20.76 -15.45 -26.02
CA GLU A 62 19.45 -16.11 -25.99
C GLU A 62 19.30 -16.95 -24.73
N HIS A 63 18.07 -16.99 -24.21
CA HIS A 63 17.70 -17.74 -23.01
C HIS A 63 16.50 -18.65 -23.32
N PRO A 64 16.73 -19.88 -23.76
CA PRO A 64 15.67 -20.80 -24.19
C PRO A 64 14.97 -21.52 -23.03
N GLU A 65 15.36 -21.28 -21.78
CA GLU A 65 14.86 -21.99 -20.61
C GLU A 65 13.37 -21.75 -20.40
N HIS A 66 12.67 -22.83 -19.97
CA HIS A 66 11.22 -22.85 -19.79
C HIS A 66 10.78 -22.74 -18.33
N THR A 67 11.71 -22.66 -17.42
CA THR A 67 11.47 -22.52 -15.97
C THR A 67 12.42 -21.51 -15.38
N GLY A 68 11.93 -20.69 -14.47
CA GLY A 68 12.76 -19.71 -13.78
C GLY A 68 12.04 -18.95 -12.68
N ILE A 69 12.85 -18.24 -11.91
CA ILE A 69 12.43 -17.35 -10.81
C ILE A 69 13.07 -15.99 -10.97
N GLY A 70 12.37 -14.95 -10.58
CA GLY A 70 12.84 -13.57 -10.68
C GLY A 70 12.48 -12.75 -9.45
N HIS A 71 13.29 -11.72 -9.18
CA HIS A 71 13.15 -10.90 -8.00
C HIS A 71 13.57 -9.44 -8.23
N THR A 72 12.81 -8.50 -7.67
CA THR A 72 13.23 -7.12 -7.44
C THR A 72 13.26 -6.85 -5.95
N ARG A 73 14.41 -6.34 -5.45
CA ARG A 73 14.68 -6.23 -4.02
C ARG A 73 14.45 -4.82 -3.49
N TRP A 74 13.84 -4.77 -2.32
CA TRP A 74 13.90 -3.68 -1.36
C TRP A 74 14.76 -4.13 -0.19
N ALA A 75 15.89 -3.46 0.05
CA ALA A 75 16.87 -3.91 1.03
C ALA A 75 16.37 -3.75 2.48
N THR A 76 16.26 -4.84 3.20
CA THR A 76 16.01 -4.89 4.65
C THR A 76 17.29 -5.27 5.40
N HIS A 77 17.97 -6.36 5.00
CA HIS A 77 19.22 -6.86 5.57
C HIS A 77 20.33 -6.82 4.52
N GLY A 78 21.46 -6.18 4.86
CA GLY A 78 22.61 -6.00 3.95
C GLY A 78 22.40 -4.88 2.92
N VAL A 79 23.45 -4.11 2.67
CA VAL A 79 23.43 -2.97 1.71
C VAL A 79 23.13 -3.44 0.28
N PRO A 80 22.50 -2.61 -0.57
CA PRO A 80 22.30 -2.94 -1.98
C PRO A 80 23.63 -3.20 -2.69
N SER A 81 23.82 -4.44 -3.14
CA SER A 81 25.01 -4.91 -3.88
C SER A 81 24.62 -6.11 -4.73
N ASN A 82 25.45 -6.47 -5.72
CA ASN A 82 25.20 -7.69 -6.51
C ASN A 82 25.20 -8.94 -5.63
N MET A 83 26.03 -9.01 -4.59
CA MET A 83 26.13 -10.15 -3.69
C MET A 83 24.87 -10.32 -2.83
N ASN A 84 24.31 -9.21 -2.33
CA ASN A 84 23.12 -9.20 -1.51
C ASN A 84 21.80 -9.21 -2.33
N SER A 85 21.89 -9.24 -3.67
CA SER A 85 20.74 -9.35 -4.55
C SER A 85 20.26 -10.80 -4.63
N HIS A 86 18.95 -10.98 -4.78
CA HIS A 86 18.35 -12.26 -5.14
C HIS A 86 18.46 -12.50 -6.65
N PRO A 87 18.45 -13.78 -7.07
CA PRO A 87 18.34 -15.02 -6.32
C PRO A 87 19.61 -15.36 -5.52
N HIS A 88 19.45 -16.20 -4.47
CA HIS A 88 20.55 -16.84 -3.76
C HIS A 88 20.66 -18.30 -4.16
N THR A 89 21.90 -18.79 -4.36
CA THR A 89 22.21 -20.19 -4.73
C THR A 89 22.98 -20.90 -3.62
N ASN A 90 22.84 -22.23 -3.55
CA ASN A 90 23.71 -23.07 -2.72
C ASN A 90 25.15 -23.13 -3.31
N GLU A 91 26.10 -23.68 -2.59
CA GLU A 91 27.52 -23.73 -3.02
C GLU A 91 27.74 -24.53 -4.32
N SER A 92 26.92 -25.55 -4.57
CA SER A 92 26.98 -26.37 -5.80
C SER A 92 26.23 -25.80 -6.99
N GLU A 93 25.55 -24.65 -6.82
CA GLU A 93 24.72 -24.00 -7.84
C GLU A 93 23.63 -24.91 -8.42
N THR A 94 23.08 -25.81 -7.59
CA THR A 94 22.00 -26.74 -7.98
C THR A 94 20.63 -26.34 -7.45
N ILE A 95 20.58 -25.49 -6.42
CA ILE A 95 19.36 -24.96 -5.82
C ILE A 95 19.43 -23.43 -5.83
N SER A 96 18.37 -22.76 -6.23
CA SER A 96 18.26 -21.30 -6.20
C SER A 96 16.93 -20.87 -5.61
N ILE A 97 16.95 -19.75 -4.86
CA ILE A 97 15.78 -19.20 -4.21
C ILE A 97 15.62 -17.71 -4.44
N VAL A 98 14.36 -17.26 -4.40
CA VAL A 98 13.99 -15.87 -4.15
C VAL A 98 13.08 -15.80 -2.93
N HIS A 99 13.21 -14.73 -2.14
CA HIS A 99 12.54 -14.58 -0.85
C HIS A 99 12.03 -13.14 -0.66
N ASN A 100 10.79 -13.02 -0.25
CA ASN A 100 10.19 -11.80 0.32
C ASN A 100 9.86 -12.07 1.78
N GLY A 101 10.23 -11.18 2.67
CA GLY A 101 9.96 -11.28 4.09
C GLY A 101 11.21 -11.04 4.95
N ILE A 102 11.15 -11.47 6.20
CA ILE A 102 12.24 -11.42 7.17
C ILE A 102 12.29 -12.75 7.93
N ILE A 103 13.46 -13.38 7.97
CA ILE A 103 13.71 -14.56 8.78
C ILE A 103 14.29 -14.11 10.12
N GLU A 104 13.45 -14.05 11.14
CA GLU A 104 13.81 -13.50 12.46
C GLU A 104 14.90 -14.32 13.16
N ASN A 105 14.89 -15.64 13.00
CA ASN A 105 15.86 -16.54 13.60
C ASN A 105 17.05 -16.86 12.69
N TYR A 106 17.32 -16.05 11.65
CA TYR A 106 18.40 -16.30 10.69
C TYR A 106 19.77 -16.42 11.33
N ALA A 107 20.04 -15.65 12.39
CA ALA A 107 21.35 -15.66 13.06
C ALA A 107 21.67 -17.03 13.69
N SER A 108 20.73 -17.64 14.40
CA SER A 108 20.91 -18.96 15.00
C SER A 108 21.00 -20.07 13.94
N ILE A 109 20.20 -19.96 12.85
CA ILE A 109 20.29 -20.90 11.72
C ILE A 109 21.65 -20.80 11.05
N LYS A 110 22.14 -19.58 10.81
CA LYS A 110 23.46 -19.34 10.21
C LYS A 110 24.58 -19.93 11.04
N GLU A 111 24.53 -19.78 12.35
CA GLU A 111 25.52 -20.36 13.26
C GLU A 111 25.56 -21.88 13.15
N CYS A 112 24.42 -22.56 13.20
CA CYS A 112 24.33 -24.02 13.00
C CYS A 112 24.86 -24.47 11.63
N LEU A 113 24.55 -23.73 10.56
CA LEU A 113 25.04 -24.10 9.21
C LEU A 113 26.53 -23.87 9.05
N LEU A 114 27.10 -22.84 9.67
CA LEU A 114 28.55 -22.62 9.72
C LEU A 114 29.27 -23.78 10.42
N GLU A 115 28.72 -24.34 11.51
CA GLU A 115 29.25 -25.53 12.19
C GLU A 115 29.19 -26.80 11.31
N GLN A 116 28.24 -26.85 10.36
CA GLN A 116 28.15 -27.92 9.35
C GLN A 116 29.09 -27.70 8.14
N GLY A 117 29.83 -26.57 8.11
CA GLY A 117 30.80 -26.27 7.08
C GLY A 117 30.30 -25.43 5.91
N TYR A 118 29.03 -24.96 5.93
CA TYR A 118 28.48 -24.06 4.91
C TYR A 118 29.16 -22.69 4.94
N LYS A 119 29.35 -22.09 3.76
CA LYS A 119 29.95 -20.76 3.61
C LYS A 119 28.91 -19.78 3.13
N PHE A 120 28.85 -18.64 3.78
CA PHE A 120 27.91 -17.54 3.45
C PHE A 120 28.63 -16.46 2.65
N GLN A 121 28.02 -16.01 1.57
CA GLN A 121 28.55 -14.98 0.69
C GLN A 121 27.86 -13.63 0.95
N SER A 122 26.57 -13.63 1.28
CA SER A 122 25.78 -12.43 1.46
C SER A 122 25.61 -12.04 2.94
N GLN A 123 25.09 -10.83 3.11
CA GLN A 123 24.71 -10.28 4.43
C GLN A 123 23.20 -10.39 4.65
N THR A 124 22.48 -11.12 3.79
CA THR A 124 21.03 -11.24 3.89
C THR A 124 20.62 -12.33 4.86
N ASP A 125 19.45 -12.19 5.44
CA ASP A 125 18.77 -13.24 6.20
C ASP A 125 18.30 -14.38 5.29
N SER A 126 18.11 -14.12 4.01
CA SER A 126 17.57 -15.07 3.02
C SER A 126 18.51 -16.21 2.67
N GLU A 127 19.84 -16.00 2.71
CA GLU A 127 20.81 -17.01 2.30
C GLU A 127 20.79 -18.27 3.18
N VAL A 128 20.34 -18.14 4.45
CA VAL A 128 20.19 -19.32 5.32
C VAL A 128 19.20 -20.33 4.75
N ILE A 129 18.19 -19.85 3.99
CA ILE A 129 17.12 -20.70 3.44
C ILE A 129 17.69 -21.66 2.39
N VAL A 130 18.50 -21.16 1.45
CA VAL A 130 19.06 -22.02 0.40
C VAL A 130 20.03 -23.05 0.97
N HIS A 131 20.81 -22.71 2.00
CA HIS A 131 21.69 -23.67 2.68
C HIS A 131 20.92 -24.68 3.54
N MET A 132 19.79 -24.27 4.16
CA MET A 132 18.90 -25.23 4.83
C MET A 132 18.25 -26.20 3.85
N LEU A 133 17.80 -25.73 2.70
CA LEU A 133 17.26 -26.58 1.65
C LEU A 133 18.30 -27.60 1.19
N ASP A 134 19.54 -27.16 0.93
CA ASP A 134 20.65 -28.03 0.56
C ASP A 134 20.94 -29.06 1.65
N TYR A 135 20.97 -28.66 2.92
CA TYR A 135 21.19 -29.55 4.06
C TYR A 135 20.16 -30.68 4.19
N TYR A 136 18.86 -30.34 3.95
CA TYR A 136 17.78 -31.33 4.02
C TYR A 136 17.55 -32.09 2.70
N TYR A 137 18.15 -31.66 1.59
CA TYR A 137 17.90 -32.24 0.28
C TYR A 137 18.53 -33.63 0.17
N GLN A 138 17.70 -34.63 -0.11
CA GLN A 138 18.07 -36.02 -0.34
C GLN A 138 17.39 -36.58 -1.60
N GLY A 139 17.26 -35.75 -2.65
CA GLY A 139 16.56 -36.12 -3.89
C GLY A 139 15.05 -35.80 -3.89
N ASP A 140 14.51 -35.29 -2.78
CA ASP A 140 13.11 -34.83 -2.67
C ASP A 140 13.04 -33.37 -2.20
N MET A 141 12.74 -32.46 -3.13
CA MET A 141 12.69 -31.04 -2.84
C MET A 141 11.46 -30.66 -1.97
N MET A 142 10.34 -31.37 -2.09
CA MET A 142 9.19 -31.13 -1.22
C MET A 142 9.48 -31.53 0.22
N TYR A 143 10.22 -32.62 0.42
CA TYR A 143 10.67 -33.01 1.75
C TYR A 143 11.62 -31.95 2.35
N ALA A 144 12.59 -31.48 1.56
CA ALA A 144 13.54 -30.46 2.00
C ALA A 144 12.81 -29.15 2.34
N LEU A 145 11.89 -28.70 1.49
CA LEU A 145 11.08 -27.48 1.71
C LEU A 145 10.22 -27.61 2.97
N LYS A 146 9.53 -28.73 3.14
CA LYS A 146 8.71 -29.03 4.34
C LYS A 146 9.55 -28.98 5.62
N LYS A 147 10.77 -29.52 5.61
CA LYS A 147 11.69 -29.43 6.74
C LYS A 147 12.13 -28.00 6.98
N CYS A 148 12.51 -27.28 5.94
CA CYS A 148 12.97 -25.90 6.02
C CYS A 148 11.92 -25.00 6.68
N VAL A 149 10.68 -24.97 6.16
CA VAL A 149 9.61 -24.07 6.66
C VAL A 149 9.19 -24.32 8.12
N GLN A 150 9.44 -25.54 8.64
CA GLN A 150 9.16 -25.87 10.05
C GLN A 150 10.12 -25.19 11.03
N TYR A 151 11.32 -24.80 10.59
CA TYR A 151 12.33 -24.15 11.43
C TYR A 151 12.38 -22.64 11.24
N LEU A 152 11.84 -22.11 10.12
CA LEU A 152 11.85 -20.69 9.86
C LEU A 152 10.85 -19.94 10.76
N GLN A 153 11.33 -18.87 11.40
CA GLN A 153 10.49 -17.93 12.17
C GLN A 153 10.45 -16.59 11.45
N GLY A 154 9.29 -15.91 11.51
CA GLY A 154 9.03 -14.67 10.79
C GLY A 154 8.19 -14.86 9.55
N SER A 155 8.18 -13.84 8.69
CA SER A 155 7.37 -13.80 7.47
C SER A 155 8.20 -14.21 6.26
N PHE A 156 7.62 -15.02 5.36
CA PHE A 156 8.29 -15.37 4.11
C PHE A 156 7.33 -15.73 2.99
N ALA A 157 7.74 -15.40 1.76
CA ALA A 157 7.22 -15.93 0.51
C ALA A 157 8.42 -16.37 -0.34
N LEU A 158 8.50 -17.65 -0.64
CA LEU A 158 9.64 -18.31 -1.26
C LEU A 158 9.26 -18.88 -2.62
N CYS A 159 10.14 -18.73 -3.61
CA CYS A 159 10.17 -19.59 -4.79
C CYS A 159 11.53 -20.26 -4.88
N VAL A 160 11.54 -21.56 -5.14
CA VAL A 160 12.72 -22.43 -5.19
C VAL A 160 12.74 -23.15 -6.53
N VAL A 161 13.90 -23.19 -7.15
CA VAL A 161 14.18 -24.02 -8.34
C VAL A 161 15.39 -24.92 -8.08
N CYS A 162 15.38 -26.09 -8.72
CA CYS A 162 16.42 -27.10 -8.56
C CYS A 162 16.70 -27.79 -9.89
N THR A 163 17.98 -28.10 -10.16
CA THR A 163 18.42 -28.78 -11.38
C THR A 163 17.80 -30.17 -11.57
N ASP A 164 17.51 -30.89 -10.48
CA ASP A 164 16.88 -32.22 -10.54
C ASP A 164 15.38 -32.16 -10.91
N TYR A 165 14.79 -30.97 -10.87
CA TYR A 165 13.38 -30.69 -11.21
C TYR A 165 13.27 -29.52 -12.21
N PRO A 166 13.82 -29.67 -13.44
CA PRO A 166 13.99 -28.55 -14.37
C PRO A 166 12.67 -27.92 -14.84
N ASP A 167 11.54 -28.65 -14.73
CA ASP A 167 10.21 -28.18 -15.11
C ASP A 167 9.35 -27.75 -13.91
N CYS A 168 9.95 -27.62 -12.72
CA CYS A 168 9.19 -27.33 -11.49
C CYS A 168 9.67 -26.06 -10.80
N VAL A 169 8.72 -25.31 -10.25
CA VAL A 169 8.97 -24.29 -9.22
C VAL A 169 8.27 -24.71 -7.94
N PHE A 170 8.99 -24.70 -6.84
CA PHE A 170 8.43 -24.96 -5.51
C PHE A 170 8.21 -23.63 -4.80
N VAL A 171 7.08 -23.51 -4.13
CA VAL A 171 6.64 -22.26 -3.46
C VAL A 171 6.29 -22.57 -2.02
N ALA A 172 6.61 -21.67 -1.10
CA ALA A 172 6.12 -21.71 0.29
C ALA A 172 5.79 -20.30 0.77
N LYS A 173 4.76 -20.19 1.61
CA LYS A 173 4.25 -18.87 2.03
C LYS A 173 3.80 -18.89 3.49
N LYS A 174 4.26 -17.87 4.24
CA LYS A 174 3.77 -17.48 5.56
C LYS A 174 3.80 -15.95 5.68
N GLU A 175 2.66 -15.33 5.92
CA GLU A 175 2.43 -13.89 6.10
C GLU A 175 2.71 -13.02 4.86
N SER A 176 3.86 -13.14 4.19
CA SER A 176 4.16 -12.38 2.97
C SER A 176 3.24 -12.79 1.81
N PRO A 177 2.69 -11.84 1.01
CA PRO A 177 1.72 -12.15 -0.03
C PRO A 177 2.32 -12.95 -1.18
N MET A 178 1.55 -13.94 -1.68
CA MET A 178 1.89 -14.77 -2.83
C MET A 178 0.63 -15.27 -3.52
N ILE A 179 0.60 -15.19 -4.84
CA ILE A 179 -0.46 -15.71 -5.69
C ILE A 179 0.09 -16.71 -6.69
N VAL A 180 -0.75 -17.63 -7.12
CA VAL A 180 -0.47 -18.52 -8.23
C VAL A 180 -1.58 -18.46 -9.27
N GLY A 181 -1.22 -18.67 -10.53
CA GLY A 181 -2.14 -18.73 -11.65
C GLY A 181 -1.67 -19.74 -12.69
N LYS A 182 -2.52 -20.16 -13.61
CA LYS A 182 -2.15 -21.08 -14.67
C LYS A 182 -2.93 -20.88 -15.96
N THR A 183 -2.34 -21.39 -17.05
CA THR A 183 -2.99 -21.67 -18.32
C THR A 183 -2.89 -23.18 -18.62
N ASP A 184 -3.29 -23.63 -19.79
CA ASP A 184 -3.13 -25.04 -20.20
C ASP A 184 -1.66 -25.46 -20.40
N THR A 185 -0.75 -24.49 -20.60
CA THR A 185 0.67 -24.74 -20.95
C THR A 185 1.67 -24.23 -19.94
N ALA A 186 1.25 -23.39 -18.99
CA ALA A 186 2.14 -22.76 -18.02
C ALA A 186 1.47 -22.59 -16.65
N ALA A 187 2.31 -22.53 -15.61
CA ALA A 187 1.96 -22.10 -14.26
C ALA A 187 2.83 -20.91 -13.84
N PHE A 188 2.22 -19.98 -13.12
CA PHE A 188 2.78 -18.71 -12.72
C PHE A 188 2.72 -18.55 -11.21
N CYS A 189 3.74 -17.91 -10.64
CA CYS A 189 3.69 -17.43 -9.27
C CYS A 189 4.18 -15.98 -9.24
N ALA A 190 3.53 -15.15 -8.43
CA ALA A 190 3.95 -13.77 -8.23
C ALA A 190 3.58 -13.26 -6.84
N SER A 191 4.27 -12.22 -6.39
CA SER A 191 3.97 -11.56 -5.12
C SER A 191 2.77 -10.60 -5.21
N ASP A 192 2.30 -10.28 -6.44
CA ASP A 192 1.12 -9.43 -6.64
C ASP A 192 0.45 -9.70 -8.00
N ILE A 193 -0.85 -9.39 -8.07
CA ILE A 193 -1.74 -9.68 -9.20
C ILE A 193 -1.29 -9.04 -10.52
N PRO A 194 -0.81 -7.77 -10.58
CA PRO A 194 -0.44 -7.13 -11.85
C PRO A 194 0.56 -7.93 -12.69
N ALA A 195 1.43 -8.72 -12.05
CA ALA A 195 2.46 -9.49 -12.74
C ALA A 195 1.90 -10.60 -13.64
N VAL A 196 0.70 -11.14 -13.33
CA VAL A 196 0.13 -12.30 -14.03
C VAL A 196 -1.07 -11.96 -14.92
N LEU A 197 -1.63 -10.74 -14.84
CA LEU A 197 -2.88 -10.36 -15.50
C LEU A 197 -2.86 -10.44 -17.03
N ASP A 198 -1.69 -10.30 -17.68
CA ASP A 198 -1.58 -10.45 -19.14
C ASP A 198 -1.70 -11.91 -19.58
N TYR A 199 -1.54 -12.85 -18.65
CA TYR A 199 -1.51 -14.30 -18.93
C TYR A 199 -2.75 -15.02 -18.41
N THR A 200 -3.24 -14.65 -17.24
CA THR A 200 -4.44 -15.23 -16.65
C THR A 200 -5.16 -14.26 -15.72
N LYS A 201 -6.50 -14.32 -15.75
CA LYS A 201 -7.37 -13.60 -14.81
C LYS A 201 -7.82 -14.47 -13.64
N ASP A 202 -7.58 -15.78 -13.72
CA ASP A 202 -7.92 -16.72 -12.64
C ASP A 202 -6.68 -16.97 -11.78
N ILE A 203 -6.75 -16.53 -10.54
CA ILE A 203 -5.67 -16.64 -9.58
C ILE A 203 -6.12 -17.37 -8.31
N CYS A 204 -5.17 -17.99 -7.62
CA CYS A 204 -5.34 -18.49 -6.27
C CYS A 204 -4.33 -17.79 -5.35
N ALA A 205 -4.82 -17.01 -4.38
CA ALA A 205 -3.98 -16.45 -3.34
C ALA A 205 -3.63 -17.55 -2.33
N LEU A 206 -2.35 -17.76 -2.07
CA LEU A 206 -1.92 -18.72 -1.06
C LEU A 206 -2.26 -18.20 0.34
N GLU A 207 -2.73 -19.10 1.19
CA GLU A 207 -2.95 -18.84 2.63
C GLU A 207 -1.64 -19.08 3.40
N ASP A 208 -1.59 -18.65 4.67
CA ASP A 208 -0.44 -18.92 5.53
C ASP A 208 -0.26 -20.43 5.70
N ASP A 209 0.99 -20.84 5.87
CA ASP A 209 1.40 -22.23 6.05
C ASP A 209 1.07 -23.15 4.85
N GLN A 210 1.09 -22.59 3.63
CA GLN A 210 0.88 -23.34 2.39
C GLN A 210 2.15 -23.43 1.53
N MET A 211 2.27 -24.56 0.83
CA MET A 211 3.29 -24.83 -0.18
C MET A 211 2.61 -25.19 -1.50
N ALA A 212 3.24 -24.83 -2.62
CA ALA A 212 2.77 -25.22 -3.95
C ALA A 212 3.90 -25.78 -4.81
N VAL A 213 3.53 -26.67 -5.74
CA VAL A 213 4.41 -27.12 -6.83
C VAL A 213 3.80 -26.71 -8.14
N LEU A 214 4.50 -25.86 -8.87
CA LEU A 214 4.14 -25.40 -10.21
C LEU A 214 4.83 -26.28 -11.24
N LYS A 215 4.06 -26.75 -12.21
CA LYS A 215 4.54 -27.50 -13.38
C LYS A 215 3.84 -26.95 -14.63
N PRO A 216 4.33 -27.19 -15.85
CA PRO A 216 3.66 -26.77 -17.06
C PRO A 216 2.16 -27.14 -17.07
N GLY A 217 1.28 -26.12 -17.01
CA GLY A 217 -0.18 -26.27 -17.03
C GLY A 217 -0.83 -26.83 -15.75
N SER A 218 -0.08 -27.07 -14.69
CA SER A 218 -0.62 -27.64 -13.46
C SER A 218 -0.01 -27.02 -12.20
N ILE A 219 -0.80 -26.97 -11.13
CA ILE A 219 -0.38 -26.52 -9.79
C ILE A 219 -0.94 -27.51 -8.78
N GLU A 220 -0.10 -27.94 -7.85
CA GLU A 220 -0.51 -28.75 -6.70
C GLU A 220 -0.27 -27.93 -5.43
N LEU A 221 -1.27 -27.87 -4.55
CA LEU A 221 -1.24 -27.10 -3.30
C LEU A 221 -1.21 -28.04 -2.10
N TYR A 222 -0.37 -27.71 -1.11
CA TYR A 222 -0.16 -28.48 0.11
C TYR A 222 -0.11 -27.54 1.32
N ASP A 223 -0.43 -28.05 2.50
CA ASP A 223 -0.08 -27.41 3.77
C ASP A 223 1.38 -27.73 4.18
N PHE A 224 1.85 -27.10 5.27
CA PHE A 224 3.20 -27.37 5.81
C PHE A 224 3.37 -28.77 6.41
N PHE A 225 2.26 -29.52 6.59
CA PHE A 225 2.33 -30.94 6.96
C PHE A 225 2.50 -31.86 5.74
N GLY A 226 2.30 -31.33 4.53
CA GLY A 226 2.39 -32.04 3.25
C GLY A 226 1.08 -32.66 2.79
N ASP A 227 -0.04 -32.30 3.42
CA ASP A 227 -1.37 -32.73 3.00
C ASP A 227 -1.87 -31.85 1.85
N LYS A 228 -2.51 -32.47 0.83
CA LYS A 228 -3.06 -31.71 -0.32
C LYS A 228 -4.24 -30.85 0.11
N VAL A 229 -4.21 -29.60 -0.34
CA VAL A 229 -5.25 -28.60 -0.08
C VAL A 229 -5.95 -28.22 -1.39
N SER A 230 -7.25 -27.96 -1.31
CA SER A 230 -8.03 -27.49 -2.47
C SER A 230 -7.74 -26.02 -2.76
N MET A 231 -7.54 -25.68 -4.05
CA MET A 231 -7.34 -24.30 -4.50
C MET A 231 -8.64 -23.52 -4.51
N LYS A 232 -8.60 -22.28 -3.99
CA LYS A 232 -9.69 -21.31 -4.06
C LYS A 232 -9.39 -20.31 -5.17
N TRP A 233 -9.98 -20.53 -6.35
CA TRP A 233 -9.79 -19.65 -7.51
C TRP A 233 -10.65 -18.41 -7.41
N THR A 234 -10.05 -17.26 -7.75
CA THR A 234 -10.71 -15.95 -7.82
C THR A 234 -10.50 -15.37 -9.21
N HIS A 235 -11.58 -14.94 -9.85
CA HIS A 235 -11.53 -14.26 -11.14
C HIS A 235 -11.34 -12.75 -10.96
N ILE A 236 -10.34 -12.19 -11.62
CA ILE A 236 -10.02 -10.76 -11.57
C ILE A 236 -10.73 -10.05 -12.72
N SER A 237 -11.60 -9.11 -12.40
CA SER A 237 -12.48 -8.43 -13.37
C SER A 237 -11.87 -7.23 -14.09
N TYR A 238 -10.77 -6.66 -13.58
CA TYR A 238 -10.11 -5.51 -14.22
C TYR A 238 -9.03 -5.93 -15.22
N ASP A 239 -8.76 -5.05 -16.20
CA ASP A 239 -7.81 -5.31 -17.28
C ASP A 239 -6.41 -4.77 -16.97
N ALA A 240 -5.39 -5.41 -17.56
CA ALA A 240 -4.00 -4.97 -17.47
C ALA A 240 -3.76 -3.53 -17.99
N CYS A 241 -4.62 -3.05 -18.91
CA CYS A 241 -4.56 -1.68 -19.43
C CYS A 241 -4.80 -0.61 -18.34
N ALA A 242 -5.52 -0.94 -17.26
CA ALA A 242 -5.70 -0.04 -16.13
C ALA A 242 -4.39 0.31 -15.40
N ALA A 243 -3.38 -0.54 -15.53
CA ALA A 243 -2.04 -0.36 -14.97
C ALA A 243 -1.05 0.32 -15.95
N GLN A 244 -1.52 1.01 -16.99
CA GLN A 244 -0.69 1.78 -17.92
C GLN A 244 -0.87 3.30 -17.70
N LYS A 245 0.11 4.11 -18.09
CA LYS A 245 0.07 5.58 -17.90
C LYS A 245 -1.01 6.31 -18.71
N GLY A 246 -1.52 5.71 -19.78
CA GLY A 246 -2.66 6.25 -20.55
C GLY A 246 -2.44 7.65 -21.16
N GLY A 247 -1.19 8.01 -21.51
CA GLY A 247 -0.84 9.31 -22.08
C GLY A 247 -0.36 10.37 -21.09
N TYR A 248 -0.39 10.09 -19.79
CA TYR A 248 0.19 10.95 -18.75
C TYR A 248 1.69 10.74 -18.60
N ASP A 249 2.41 11.77 -18.15
CA ASP A 249 3.86 11.69 -17.91
C ASP A 249 4.19 10.66 -16.81
N THR A 250 3.35 10.60 -15.77
CA THR A 250 3.56 9.79 -14.56
C THR A 250 2.28 9.06 -14.14
N PHE A 251 2.42 7.97 -13.39
CA PHE A 251 1.27 7.29 -12.76
C PHE A 251 0.57 8.19 -11.75
N MET A 252 1.31 8.91 -10.92
CA MET A 252 0.73 9.81 -9.92
C MET A 252 -0.19 10.85 -10.58
N GLN A 253 0.23 11.46 -11.70
CA GLN A 253 -0.60 12.41 -12.44
C GLN A 253 -1.88 11.75 -12.97
N LYS A 254 -1.76 10.59 -13.63
CA LYS A 254 -2.90 9.81 -14.09
C LYS A 254 -3.88 9.52 -12.95
N GLU A 255 -3.37 9.02 -11.83
CA GLU A 255 -4.16 8.61 -10.67
C GLU A 255 -4.86 9.80 -10.00
N MET A 256 -4.26 11.00 -10.00
CA MET A 256 -4.94 12.22 -9.58
C MET A 256 -6.11 12.57 -10.50
N HIS A 257 -5.92 12.46 -11.83
CA HIS A 257 -6.99 12.74 -12.81
C HIS A 257 -8.07 11.65 -12.87
N GLU A 258 -7.80 10.45 -12.39
CA GLU A 258 -8.80 9.39 -12.26
C GLU A 258 -9.75 9.59 -11.06
N GLN A 259 -9.46 10.49 -10.13
CA GLN A 259 -10.22 10.66 -8.88
C GLN A 259 -11.73 10.91 -9.11
N PRO A 260 -12.19 11.76 -10.05
CA PRO A 260 -13.61 11.93 -10.28
C PRO A 260 -14.30 10.62 -10.67
N TYR A 261 -13.68 9.85 -11.55
CA TYR A 261 -14.21 8.58 -12.01
C TYR A 261 -14.26 7.53 -10.89
N VAL A 262 -13.17 7.33 -10.14
CA VAL A 262 -13.12 6.31 -9.09
C VAL A 262 -13.99 6.67 -7.87
N ILE A 263 -14.17 7.95 -7.58
CA ILE A 263 -15.14 8.42 -6.57
C ILE A 263 -16.56 8.03 -7.00
N LYS A 264 -16.92 8.24 -8.27
CA LYS A 264 -18.21 7.83 -8.82
C LYS A 264 -18.42 6.33 -8.70
N GLU A 265 -17.41 5.50 -9.03
CA GLU A 265 -17.48 4.04 -8.88
C GLU A 265 -17.62 3.61 -7.41
N THR A 266 -16.90 4.26 -6.50
CA THR A 266 -17.03 4.02 -5.04
C THR A 266 -18.48 4.33 -4.58
N LEU A 267 -19.02 5.47 -4.99
CA LEU A 267 -20.37 5.86 -4.64
C LEU A 267 -21.42 4.91 -5.25
N ARG A 268 -21.24 4.53 -6.51
CA ARG A 268 -22.12 3.56 -7.18
C ARG A 268 -22.19 2.24 -6.41
N ALA A 269 -21.05 1.75 -5.94
CA ALA A 269 -21.00 0.49 -5.20
C ALA A 269 -21.73 0.54 -3.84
N HIS A 270 -21.76 1.70 -3.17
CA HIS A 270 -22.16 1.78 -1.76
C HIS A 270 -23.36 2.69 -1.46
N ILE A 271 -23.73 3.62 -2.36
CA ILE A 271 -24.87 4.54 -2.17
C ILE A 271 -26.11 4.08 -2.95
N GLU A 272 -25.96 3.31 -4.03
CA GLU A 272 -27.11 2.76 -4.74
C GLU A 272 -28.02 2.04 -3.74
N ASN A 273 -29.35 2.28 -3.80
CA ASN A 273 -30.33 1.81 -2.83
C ASN A 273 -30.20 2.43 -1.42
N ASN A 274 -29.82 3.72 -1.34
CA ASN A 274 -29.89 4.51 -0.12
C ASN A 274 -29.05 3.95 1.05
N LEU A 275 -27.75 3.71 0.82
CA LEU A 275 -26.80 3.16 1.78
C LEU A 275 -27.18 1.73 2.28
N ALA A 276 -27.68 0.89 1.40
CA ALA A 276 -28.06 -0.47 1.78
C ALA A 276 -26.90 -1.24 2.40
N MET A 277 -25.69 -1.17 1.80
CA MET A 277 -24.46 -1.87 2.24
C MET A 277 -24.73 -3.30 2.73
N PRO A 278 -25.16 -4.20 1.84
CA PRO A 278 -25.49 -5.60 2.19
C PRO A 278 -24.30 -6.35 2.80
N GLU A 279 -23.07 -5.90 2.55
CA GLU A 279 -21.83 -6.43 3.11
C GLU A 279 -21.80 -6.34 4.64
N LEU A 280 -22.56 -5.41 5.22
CA LEU A 280 -22.70 -5.24 6.66
C LEU A 280 -23.90 -6.00 7.25
N SER A 281 -24.57 -6.83 6.44
CA SER A 281 -25.65 -7.68 6.95
C SER A 281 -25.10 -8.67 7.97
N GLY A 282 -25.54 -8.59 9.21
CA GLY A 282 -24.99 -9.38 10.32
C GLY A 282 -24.10 -8.62 11.30
N LEU A 283 -23.72 -7.36 10.98
CA LEU A 283 -23.09 -6.47 11.96
C LEU A 283 -24.11 -6.09 13.04
N ASP A 284 -23.89 -6.59 14.26
CA ASP A 284 -24.77 -6.31 15.41
C ASP A 284 -24.28 -5.09 16.17
N VAL A 285 -24.72 -3.92 15.72
CA VAL A 285 -24.34 -2.63 16.36
C VAL A 285 -24.91 -2.47 17.77
N SER A 286 -25.96 -3.22 18.15
CA SER A 286 -26.60 -3.09 19.45
C SER A 286 -25.72 -3.54 20.61
N LYS A 287 -24.72 -4.38 20.34
CA LYS A 287 -23.74 -4.85 21.31
C LYS A 287 -22.47 -4.01 21.34
N ILE A 288 -22.27 -3.14 20.36
CA ILE A 288 -21.05 -2.33 20.26
C ILE A 288 -21.08 -1.22 21.28
N ASN A 289 -20.07 -1.14 22.13
CA ASN A 289 -19.89 -0.10 23.13
C ASN A 289 -18.69 0.81 22.87
N GLN A 290 -17.84 0.47 21.90
CA GLN A 290 -16.70 1.28 21.44
C GLN A 290 -16.26 0.89 20.04
N ILE A 291 -15.65 1.84 19.32
CA ILE A 291 -15.18 1.66 17.95
C ILE A 291 -13.71 2.08 17.86
N TYR A 292 -12.89 1.26 17.22
CA TYR A 292 -11.51 1.58 16.88
C TYR A 292 -11.35 1.63 15.36
N PHE A 293 -10.78 2.73 14.87
CA PHE A 293 -10.18 2.80 13.54
C PHE A 293 -8.70 2.53 13.68
N VAL A 294 -8.16 1.61 12.88
CA VAL A 294 -6.77 1.17 12.96
C VAL A 294 -6.16 1.15 11.57
N ALA A 295 -5.08 1.91 11.36
CA ALA A 295 -4.45 2.06 10.06
C ALA A 295 -3.02 2.63 10.18
N CYS A 296 -2.27 2.67 9.06
CA CYS A 296 -0.96 3.30 8.94
C CYS A 296 -0.97 4.41 7.88
N GLY A 297 -0.12 5.44 8.06
CA GLY A 297 0.18 6.47 7.07
C GLY A 297 -1.07 7.19 6.54
N THR A 298 -1.19 7.29 5.23
CA THR A 298 -2.32 7.92 4.53
C THR A 298 -3.67 7.34 4.96
N ALA A 299 -3.79 6.02 5.12
CA ALA A 299 -5.01 5.37 5.59
C ALA A 299 -5.33 5.72 7.06
N TYR A 300 -4.33 6.00 7.88
CA TYR A 300 -4.52 6.52 9.25
C TYR A 300 -5.13 7.93 9.21
N HIS A 301 -4.69 8.80 8.28
CA HIS A 301 -5.31 10.13 8.11
C HIS A 301 -6.78 10.02 7.66
N ALA A 302 -7.09 9.08 6.74
CA ALA A 302 -8.49 8.79 6.38
C ALA A 302 -9.31 8.28 7.59
N SER A 303 -8.69 7.49 8.45
CA SER A 303 -9.32 6.98 9.68
C SER A 303 -9.58 8.08 10.72
N LEU A 304 -8.70 9.07 10.83
CA LEU A 304 -8.94 10.26 11.67
C LEU A 304 -10.16 11.07 11.16
N TYR A 305 -10.32 11.18 9.84
CA TYR A 305 -11.49 11.79 9.23
C TYR A 305 -12.78 11.02 9.60
N ALA A 306 -12.77 9.70 9.46
CA ALA A 306 -13.91 8.86 9.84
C ALA A 306 -14.24 8.97 11.34
N GLN A 307 -13.23 9.00 12.20
CA GLN A 307 -13.41 9.22 13.65
C GLN A 307 -14.11 10.56 13.92
N TYR A 308 -13.69 11.64 13.23
CA TYR A 308 -14.31 12.95 13.37
C TYR A 308 -15.78 12.93 12.96
N LEU A 309 -16.10 12.37 11.79
CA LEU A 309 -17.46 12.25 11.29
C LEU A 309 -18.35 11.45 12.25
N LEU A 310 -17.88 10.28 12.65
CA LEU A 310 -18.71 9.37 13.45
C LEU A 310 -19.00 9.94 14.85
N ARG A 311 -18.03 10.64 15.45
CA ARG A 311 -18.25 11.39 16.71
C ARG A 311 -19.28 12.50 16.62
N THR A 312 -19.57 13.00 15.41
CA THR A 312 -20.60 14.01 15.21
C THR A 312 -22.01 13.41 15.31
N TRP A 313 -22.14 12.11 15.03
CA TRP A 313 -23.44 11.46 14.86
C TRP A 313 -23.79 10.41 15.92
N ILE A 314 -22.81 9.80 16.59
CA ILE A 314 -23.08 8.77 17.61
C ILE A 314 -22.34 9.06 18.92
N ASP A 315 -23.02 8.70 20.02
CA ASP A 315 -22.50 8.89 21.38
C ASP A 315 -21.87 7.57 21.89
N LEU A 316 -20.77 7.18 21.25
CA LEU A 316 -19.92 6.06 21.67
C LEU A 316 -18.46 6.51 21.73
N PRO A 317 -17.63 5.89 22.59
CA PRO A 317 -16.18 6.04 22.51
C PRO A 317 -15.64 5.59 21.14
N ILE A 318 -15.02 6.51 20.42
CA ILE A 318 -14.44 6.25 19.10
C ILE A 318 -12.97 6.66 19.12
N TYR A 319 -12.11 5.71 18.82
CA TYR A 319 -10.66 5.87 18.84
C TYR A 319 -10.10 5.69 17.40
N CYS A 320 -9.04 6.41 17.10
CA CYS A 320 -8.24 6.18 15.90
C CYS A 320 -6.79 6.00 16.35
N ILE A 321 -6.21 4.84 16.06
CA ILE A 321 -4.90 4.42 16.56
C ILE A 321 -4.05 3.99 15.38
N SER A 322 -2.77 4.39 15.37
CA SER A 322 -1.80 3.85 14.43
C SER A 322 -1.65 2.34 14.63
N ALA A 323 -1.67 1.57 13.55
CA ALA A 323 -1.60 0.11 13.65
C ALA A 323 -0.27 -0.36 14.27
N SER A 324 0.85 0.33 14.03
CA SER A 324 2.15 0.06 14.63
C SER A 324 2.15 0.16 16.16
N GLU A 325 1.29 1.01 16.74
CA GLU A 325 1.17 1.20 18.18
C GLU A 325 0.05 0.35 18.80
N PHE A 326 -0.95 -0.04 17.98
CA PHE A 326 -2.13 -0.75 18.46
C PHE A 326 -1.80 -2.09 19.13
N ARG A 327 -0.83 -2.83 18.62
CA ARG A 327 -0.40 -4.12 19.18
C ARG A 327 0.19 -4.01 20.57
N TYR A 328 0.88 -2.91 20.85
CA TYR A 328 1.67 -2.71 22.06
C TYR A 328 0.95 -1.84 23.09
N GLY A 329 -0.18 -1.23 22.71
CA GLY A 329 -1.03 -0.46 23.59
C GLY A 329 -1.94 -1.37 24.45
N ASN A 330 -2.19 -0.98 25.68
CA ASN A 330 -3.11 -1.70 26.57
C ASN A 330 -4.57 -1.30 26.30
N TYR A 331 -5.06 -1.59 25.08
CA TYR A 331 -6.45 -1.31 24.70
C TYR A 331 -7.39 -2.40 25.22
N ARG A 332 -8.55 -1.98 25.77
CA ARG A 332 -9.58 -2.91 26.24
C ARG A 332 -10.48 -3.35 25.11
N ILE A 333 -10.02 -4.31 24.31
CA ILE A 333 -10.74 -4.90 23.19
C ILE A 333 -11.46 -6.15 23.69
N ASN A 334 -12.72 -6.32 23.30
CA ASN A 334 -13.56 -7.47 23.65
C ASN A 334 -14.66 -7.69 22.59
N GLU A 335 -15.56 -8.63 22.82
CA GLU A 335 -16.67 -8.98 21.93
C GLU A 335 -17.67 -7.85 21.66
N ASN A 336 -17.66 -6.79 22.45
CA ASN A 336 -18.50 -5.59 22.27
C ASN A 336 -17.75 -4.44 21.56
N THR A 337 -16.59 -4.73 20.98
CA THR A 337 -15.77 -3.77 20.24
C THR A 337 -15.91 -3.99 18.75
N LEU A 338 -16.07 -2.90 17.98
CA LEU A 338 -15.90 -2.90 16.53
C LEU A 338 -14.54 -2.32 16.19
N CYS A 339 -13.69 -3.11 15.53
CA CYS A 339 -12.40 -2.66 14.99
C CYS A 339 -12.51 -2.52 13.47
N ILE A 340 -12.27 -1.30 12.95
CA ILE A 340 -12.32 -0.97 11.53
C ILE A 340 -10.89 -0.75 11.05
N PHE A 341 -10.43 -1.61 10.14
CA PHE A 341 -9.08 -1.60 9.59
C PHE A 341 -9.09 -0.98 8.20
N VAL A 342 -8.29 0.05 7.98
CA VAL A 342 -8.22 0.74 6.70
C VAL A 342 -6.83 0.53 6.09
N SER A 343 -6.78 -0.01 4.87
CA SER A 343 -5.53 -0.24 4.14
C SER A 343 -5.79 -0.29 2.64
N GLN A 344 -5.06 0.49 1.85
CA GLN A 344 -5.18 0.46 0.39
C GLN A 344 -4.87 -0.95 -0.16
N SER A 345 -3.73 -1.52 0.21
CA SER A 345 -3.28 -2.84 -0.27
C SER A 345 -3.95 -4.01 0.45
N GLY A 346 -4.39 -3.80 1.69
CA GLY A 346 -4.84 -4.87 2.57
C GLY A 346 -3.74 -5.88 2.98
N GLU A 347 -2.46 -5.49 2.78
CA GLU A 347 -1.28 -6.32 3.06
C GLU A 347 -0.29 -5.64 4.03
N THR A 348 -0.67 -4.53 4.66
CA THR A 348 0.19 -3.83 5.61
C THR A 348 0.40 -4.67 6.86
N ALA A 349 1.66 -5.00 7.18
CA ALA A 349 2.03 -5.94 8.26
C ALA A 349 1.42 -5.52 9.61
N ASP A 350 1.66 -4.29 10.04
CA ASP A 350 1.11 -3.77 11.30
C ASP A 350 -0.43 -3.84 11.35
N THR A 351 -1.10 -3.52 10.22
CA THR A 351 -2.57 -3.56 10.16
C THR A 351 -3.09 -4.99 10.26
N LEU A 352 -2.42 -5.94 9.62
CA LEU A 352 -2.76 -7.37 9.71
C LEU A 352 -2.53 -7.92 11.12
N ALA A 353 -1.44 -7.52 11.76
CA ALA A 353 -1.15 -7.93 13.13
C ALA A 353 -2.17 -7.36 14.12
N ALA A 354 -2.58 -6.09 13.96
CA ALA A 354 -3.64 -5.48 14.75
C ALA A 354 -5.00 -6.19 14.55
N LEU A 355 -5.31 -6.62 13.31
CA LEU A 355 -6.50 -7.43 13.01
C LEU A 355 -6.46 -8.76 13.74
N LYS A 356 -5.36 -9.52 13.65
CA LYS A 356 -5.19 -10.81 14.33
C LYS A 356 -5.41 -10.65 15.84
N LEU A 357 -4.78 -9.65 16.48
CA LEU A 357 -4.96 -9.33 17.90
C LEU A 357 -6.44 -9.03 18.25
N SER A 358 -7.14 -8.29 17.39
CA SER A 358 -8.56 -7.95 17.63
C SER A 358 -9.45 -9.19 17.55
N LYS A 359 -9.18 -10.11 16.63
CA LYS A 359 -9.89 -11.39 16.53
C LYS A 359 -9.62 -12.32 17.71
N GLU A 360 -8.39 -12.38 18.19
CA GLU A 360 -8.03 -13.13 19.41
C GLU A 360 -8.85 -12.65 20.62
N ASN A 361 -9.12 -11.33 20.69
CA ASN A 361 -9.96 -10.71 21.70
C ASN A 361 -11.46 -10.72 21.36
N LYS A 362 -11.88 -11.44 20.30
CA LYS A 362 -13.26 -11.64 19.86
C LYS A 362 -13.99 -10.37 19.44
N ALA A 363 -13.27 -9.29 19.08
CA ALA A 363 -13.87 -8.09 18.52
C ALA A 363 -14.48 -8.37 17.15
N GLN A 364 -15.56 -7.67 16.78
CA GLN A 364 -16.05 -7.64 15.43
C GLN A 364 -15.07 -6.84 14.57
N THR A 365 -14.74 -7.34 13.38
CA THR A 365 -13.71 -6.76 12.50
C THR A 365 -14.28 -6.38 11.16
N LEU A 366 -14.00 -5.15 10.70
CA LEU A 366 -14.40 -4.64 9.40
C LEU A 366 -13.16 -4.13 8.65
N ALA A 367 -12.96 -4.61 7.43
CA ALA A 367 -11.91 -4.11 6.52
C ALA A 367 -12.47 -3.09 5.54
N VAL A 368 -11.73 -1.99 5.35
CA VAL A 368 -11.88 -1.05 4.24
C VAL A 368 -10.61 -1.12 3.40
N THR A 369 -10.70 -1.73 2.22
CA THR A 369 -9.52 -1.99 1.37
C THR A 369 -9.82 -1.78 -0.10
N ASN A 370 -8.78 -1.64 -0.94
CA ASN A 370 -8.95 -1.52 -2.38
C ASN A 370 -8.70 -2.84 -3.13
N VAL A 371 -7.83 -3.70 -2.59
CA VAL A 371 -7.42 -4.93 -3.28
C VAL A 371 -8.35 -6.09 -2.92
N LEU A 372 -9.04 -6.60 -3.95
CA LEU A 372 -9.92 -7.76 -3.83
C LEU A 372 -9.14 -8.99 -3.36
N GLY A 373 -9.68 -9.69 -2.35
CA GLY A 373 -9.08 -10.91 -1.84
C GLY A 373 -7.74 -10.71 -1.12
N SER A 374 -7.39 -9.48 -0.71
CA SER A 374 -6.23 -9.21 0.14
C SER A 374 -6.32 -9.94 1.48
N SER A 375 -5.19 -10.07 2.18
CA SER A 375 -5.14 -10.74 3.49
C SER A 375 -6.07 -10.07 4.50
N LEU A 376 -6.13 -8.75 4.52
CA LEU A 376 -7.05 -7.99 5.38
C LEU A 376 -8.51 -8.33 5.06
N ALA A 377 -8.87 -8.41 3.77
CA ALA A 377 -10.23 -8.75 3.34
C ALA A 377 -10.61 -10.19 3.72
N ARG A 378 -9.70 -11.15 3.53
CA ARG A 378 -9.98 -12.57 3.85
C ARG A 378 -10.12 -12.85 5.35
N LEU A 379 -9.41 -12.10 6.19
CA LEU A 379 -9.35 -12.34 7.62
C LEU A 379 -10.42 -11.57 8.41
N SER A 380 -11.00 -10.50 7.86
CA SER A 380 -12.02 -9.69 8.53
C SER A 380 -13.41 -10.32 8.44
N ASP A 381 -14.28 -10.03 9.40
CA ASP A 381 -15.66 -10.51 9.43
C ASP A 381 -16.54 -9.80 8.39
N PHE A 382 -16.24 -8.49 8.15
CA PHE A 382 -16.91 -7.65 7.16
C PHE A 382 -15.88 -6.96 6.28
N VAL A 383 -16.23 -6.72 5.01
CA VAL A 383 -15.31 -6.09 4.03
C VAL A 383 -16.06 -5.10 3.16
N LEU A 384 -15.47 -3.90 3.03
CA LEU A 384 -15.90 -2.88 2.07
C LEU A 384 -14.73 -2.53 1.15
N TYR A 385 -14.99 -2.48 -0.16
CA TYR A 385 -13.98 -2.15 -1.16
C TYR A 385 -14.14 -0.73 -1.68
N THR A 386 -13.02 0.01 -1.78
CA THR A 386 -13.00 1.41 -2.26
C THR A 386 -13.25 1.53 -3.76
N CYS A 387 -13.11 0.46 -4.53
CA CYS A 387 -13.30 0.45 -5.98
C CYS A 387 -12.42 1.45 -6.76
N ALA A 388 -11.25 1.83 -6.21
CA ALA A 388 -10.33 2.78 -6.83
C ALA A 388 -9.56 2.22 -8.04
N GLY A 389 -9.68 0.91 -8.31
CA GLY A 389 -8.84 0.24 -9.31
C GLY A 389 -7.36 0.19 -8.88
N PRO A 390 -6.45 -0.26 -9.75
CA PRO A 390 -5.02 -0.33 -9.43
C PRO A 390 -4.43 1.07 -9.23
N GLU A 391 -3.64 1.24 -8.16
CA GLU A 391 -2.87 2.44 -7.87
C GLU A 391 -1.38 2.05 -7.80
N ILE A 392 -0.59 2.58 -8.75
CA ILE A 392 0.80 2.15 -9.02
C ILE A 392 1.81 3.11 -8.41
N ALA A 393 1.56 4.44 -8.46
CA ALA A 393 2.43 5.42 -7.82
C ALA A 393 2.57 5.10 -6.32
N VAL A 394 3.80 5.17 -5.79
CA VAL A 394 4.07 4.83 -4.39
C VAL A 394 3.28 5.72 -3.43
N ALA A 395 3.26 7.03 -3.67
CA ALA A 395 2.45 7.97 -2.92
C ALA A 395 0.96 7.79 -3.27
N SER A 396 0.13 7.53 -2.27
CA SER A 396 -1.31 7.31 -2.48
C SER A 396 -2.05 8.61 -2.78
N THR A 397 -2.91 8.59 -3.80
CA THR A 397 -3.75 9.72 -4.23
C THR A 397 -5.22 9.32 -4.34
N LYS A 398 -5.63 8.65 -5.41
CA LYS A 398 -7.01 8.23 -5.65
C LYS A 398 -7.52 7.24 -4.61
N ALA A 399 -6.66 6.36 -4.09
CA ALA A 399 -7.06 5.44 -3.04
C ALA A 399 -7.41 6.19 -1.75
N TYR A 400 -6.70 7.27 -1.41
CA TYR A 400 -7.03 8.10 -0.26
C TYR A 400 -8.39 8.81 -0.42
N THR A 401 -8.64 9.47 -1.54
CA THR A 401 -9.91 10.16 -1.77
C THR A 401 -11.10 9.19 -1.80
N THR A 402 -10.93 8.00 -2.37
CA THR A 402 -11.97 6.96 -2.30
C THR A 402 -12.14 6.39 -0.89
N GLN A 403 -11.07 6.32 -0.07
CA GLN A 403 -11.20 5.99 1.35
C GLN A 403 -12.01 7.06 2.11
N LEU A 404 -11.76 8.35 1.88
CA LEU A 404 -12.55 9.43 2.50
C LEU A 404 -14.04 9.28 2.17
N VAL A 405 -14.37 9.08 0.88
CA VAL A 405 -15.75 8.93 0.40
C VAL A 405 -16.40 7.67 1.00
N LEU A 406 -15.74 6.52 0.93
CA LEU A 406 -16.29 5.28 1.48
C LEU A 406 -16.46 5.34 3.00
N LEU A 407 -15.51 5.91 3.70
CA LEU A 407 -15.59 6.09 5.16
C LEU A 407 -16.71 7.06 5.54
N ALA A 408 -16.98 8.11 4.76
CA ALA A 408 -18.15 8.97 4.96
C ALA A 408 -19.46 8.17 4.79
N CYS A 409 -19.58 7.35 3.75
CA CYS A 409 -20.71 6.45 3.54
C CYS A 409 -20.87 5.45 4.71
N LEU A 410 -19.78 4.83 5.14
CA LEU A 410 -19.77 3.90 6.28
C LEU A 410 -20.20 4.58 7.59
N CYS A 411 -19.69 5.77 7.87
CA CYS A 411 -20.05 6.53 9.07
C CYS A 411 -21.53 6.91 9.08
N LEU A 412 -22.10 7.35 7.94
CA LEU A 412 -23.53 7.59 7.79
C LEU A 412 -24.34 6.30 8.02
N LYS A 413 -23.88 5.17 7.48
CA LYS A 413 -24.52 3.86 7.67
C LYS A 413 -24.50 3.42 9.14
N LEU A 414 -23.35 3.49 9.80
CA LEU A 414 -23.20 3.12 11.21
C LEU A 414 -24.06 4.02 12.09
N ALA A 415 -24.07 5.33 11.85
CA ALA A 415 -24.91 6.26 12.57
C ALA A 415 -26.42 5.93 12.41
N SER A 416 -26.83 5.59 11.19
CA SER A 416 -28.22 5.17 10.91
C SER A 416 -28.58 3.84 11.58
N LEU A 417 -27.63 2.90 11.70
CA LEU A 417 -27.85 1.63 12.41
C LEU A 417 -27.95 1.83 13.93
N CYS A 418 -27.18 2.79 14.50
CA CYS A 418 -27.19 3.08 15.94
C CYS A 418 -28.40 3.94 16.37
N ASN A 419 -28.74 4.97 15.60
CA ASN A 419 -29.69 6.03 16.03
C ASN A 419 -30.96 6.10 15.19
N GLY A 420 -31.10 5.23 14.18
CA GLY A 420 -32.10 5.41 13.12
C GLY A 420 -31.64 6.40 12.05
N VAL A 421 -32.48 6.65 11.04
CA VAL A 421 -32.15 7.56 9.93
C VAL A 421 -31.88 8.97 10.46
N LEU A 422 -30.69 9.51 10.13
CA LEU A 422 -30.33 10.88 10.52
C LEU A 422 -31.20 11.91 9.81
N GLU A 423 -31.54 13.00 10.50
CA GLU A 423 -32.40 14.07 9.98
C GLU A 423 -31.90 14.64 8.64
N ASN A 424 -30.56 14.79 8.49
CA ASN A 424 -29.93 15.34 7.29
C ASN A 424 -29.31 14.27 6.38
N GLN A 425 -29.63 12.99 6.53
CA GLN A 425 -28.98 11.90 5.79
C GLN A 425 -29.08 12.06 4.27
N ASN A 426 -30.26 12.41 3.76
CA ASN A 426 -30.43 12.60 2.31
C ASN A 426 -29.60 13.77 1.77
N HIS A 427 -29.51 14.87 2.52
CA HIS A 427 -28.63 15.97 2.15
C HIS A 427 -27.17 15.53 2.08
N MET A 428 -26.67 14.79 3.08
CA MET A 428 -25.30 14.27 3.08
C MET A 428 -25.04 13.34 1.89
N ILE A 429 -25.99 12.46 1.57
CA ILE A 429 -25.90 11.57 0.40
C ILE A 429 -25.83 12.39 -0.89
N ASP A 430 -26.66 13.43 -1.03
CA ASP A 430 -26.67 14.26 -2.24
C ASP A 430 -25.37 15.09 -2.36
N GLN A 431 -24.80 15.55 -1.26
CA GLN A 431 -23.50 16.20 -1.24
C GLN A 431 -22.37 15.22 -1.67
N LEU A 432 -22.38 13.97 -1.18
CA LEU A 432 -21.41 12.96 -1.60
C LEU A 432 -21.53 12.63 -3.09
N LYS A 433 -22.76 12.59 -3.65
CA LYS A 433 -22.98 12.36 -5.08
C LYS A 433 -22.42 13.46 -5.99
N GLN A 434 -22.24 14.68 -5.45
CA GLN A 434 -21.67 15.82 -6.17
C GLN A 434 -20.12 15.82 -6.12
N MET A 435 -19.49 15.00 -5.29
CA MET A 435 -18.04 15.01 -5.13
C MET A 435 -17.24 14.74 -6.41
N PRO A 436 -17.68 13.86 -7.34
CA PRO A 436 -16.97 13.69 -8.61
C PRO A 436 -16.79 15.01 -9.37
N GLU A 437 -17.86 15.79 -9.52
CA GLU A 437 -17.85 17.07 -10.23
C GLU A 437 -17.05 18.13 -9.47
N VAL A 438 -17.15 18.15 -8.14
CA VAL A 438 -16.35 19.03 -7.28
C VAL A 438 -14.86 18.74 -7.41
N VAL A 439 -14.48 17.48 -7.43
CA VAL A 439 -13.08 17.08 -7.59
C VAL A 439 -12.57 17.41 -9.00
N GLU A 440 -13.40 17.23 -10.03
CA GLU A 440 -13.06 17.64 -11.40
C GLU A 440 -12.81 19.15 -11.51
N GLU A 441 -13.64 20.01 -10.82
CA GLU A 441 -13.39 21.46 -10.73
C GLU A 441 -12.05 21.78 -10.06
N MET A 442 -11.62 20.97 -9.06
CA MET A 442 -10.33 21.17 -8.40
C MET A 442 -9.16 20.83 -9.30
N LEU A 443 -9.22 19.74 -10.04
CA LEU A 443 -8.20 19.34 -11.01
C LEU A 443 -7.97 20.39 -12.12
N GLN A 444 -8.99 21.21 -12.43
CA GLN A 444 -8.85 22.35 -13.35
C GLN A 444 -8.01 23.52 -12.77
N GLN A 445 -7.62 23.48 -11.49
CA GLN A 445 -6.76 24.48 -10.87
C GLN A 445 -5.26 24.12 -10.93
N GLU A 446 -4.89 23.06 -11.64
CA GLU A 446 -3.51 22.54 -11.72
C GLU A 446 -2.48 23.60 -12.10
N ASP A 447 -2.78 24.52 -13.03
CA ASP A 447 -1.90 25.63 -13.41
C ASP A 447 -1.54 26.54 -12.23
N LYS A 448 -2.53 26.83 -11.36
CA LYS A 448 -2.30 27.61 -10.15
C LYS A 448 -1.47 26.83 -9.13
N MET A 449 -1.72 25.52 -8.99
CA MET A 449 -0.93 24.68 -8.11
C MET A 449 0.53 24.60 -8.60
N ALA A 450 0.75 24.52 -9.90
CA ALA A 450 2.08 24.58 -10.52
C ALA A 450 2.77 25.94 -10.28
N GLU A 451 2.02 27.07 -10.33
CA GLU A 451 2.54 28.38 -9.97
C GLU A 451 2.95 28.45 -8.49
N PHE A 452 2.08 27.99 -7.58
CA PHE A 452 2.33 28.01 -6.14
C PHE A 452 3.46 27.06 -5.73
N ALA A 453 3.65 25.97 -6.43
CA ALA A 453 4.74 25.02 -6.22
C ALA A 453 6.12 25.67 -6.33
N LYS A 454 6.28 26.70 -7.17
CA LYS A 454 7.53 27.44 -7.34
C LYS A 454 8.02 28.10 -6.05
N LEU A 455 7.09 28.44 -5.13
CA LEU A 455 7.45 28.98 -3.81
C LEU A 455 8.21 27.96 -2.96
N LEU A 456 7.95 26.67 -3.18
CA LEU A 456 8.47 25.56 -2.39
C LEU A 456 9.71 24.90 -3.03
N THR A 457 10.03 25.17 -4.29
CA THR A 457 11.09 24.48 -5.04
C THR A 457 12.46 24.58 -4.34
N ASN A 458 12.78 25.74 -3.77
CA ASN A 458 14.05 26.00 -3.08
C ASN A 458 13.95 25.92 -1.56
N GLN A 459 12.76 25.60 -1.00
CA GLN A 459 12.59 25.47 0.44
C GLN A 459 13.08 24.11 0.92
N LYS A 460 13.64 24.11 2.12
CA LYS A 460 13.97 22.87 2.85
C LYS A 460 12.82 22.44 3.75
N ASP A 461 12.08 23.42 4.27
CA ASP A 461 11.02 23.24 5.25
C ASP A 461 9.74 23.93 4.76
N ALA A 462 8.59 23.34 5.06
CA ALA A 462 7.27 23.90 4.82
C ALA A 462 6.34 23.57 6.00
N TYR A 463 5.47 24.50 6.33
CA TYR A 463 4.55 24.34 7.46
C TYR A 463 3.12 24.31 7.00
N PHE A 464 2.37 23.33 7.47
CA PHE A 464 0.97 23.13 7.14
C PHE A 464 0.13 23.44 8.37
N ILE A 465 -0.91 24.25 8.24
CA ILE A 465 -1.76 24.62 9.38
C ILE A 465 -3.24 24.55 9.05
N GLY A 466 -4.04 24.08 10.00
CA GLY A 466 -5.50 23.98 9.90
C GLY A 466 -6.15 23.78 11.26
N ARG A 467 -7.48 23.80 11.29
CA ARG A 467 -8.28 23.45 12.48
C ARG A 467 -9.35 22.43 12.13
N GLN A 468 -9.68 21.55 13.06
CA GLN A 468 -10.71 20.52 12.87
C GLN A 468 -10.38 19.66 11.64
N LEU A 469 -11.32 19.50 10.69
CA LEU A 469 -11.12 18.75 9.46
C LEU A 469 -10.01 19.32 8.57
N ASP A 470 -9.79 20.63 8.58
CA ASP A 470 -8.69 21.26 7.85
C ASP A 470 -7.33 20.75 8.36
N TYR A 471 -7.19 20.50 9.69
CA TYR A 471 -5.97 19.93 10.24
C TYR A 471 -5.72 18.50 9.72
N LEU A 472 -6.78 17.72 9.57
CA LEU A 472 -6.64 16.35 9.03
C LEU A 472 -6.22 16.36 7.56
N SER A 473 -6.74 17.31 6.76
CA SER A 473 -6.32 17.48 5.37
C SER A 473 -4.86 17.92 5.26
N VAL A 474 -4.40 18.86 6.10
CA VAL A 474 -3.02 19.32 6.06
C VAL A 474 -2.01 18.28 6.58
N LEU A 475 -2.41 17.34 7.45
CA LEU A 475 -1.59 16.17 7.79
C LEU A 475 -1.24 15.36 6.54
N GLU A 476 -2.25 15.07 5.71
CA GLU A 476 -2.05 14.33 4.45
C GLU A 476 -1.25 15.14 3.44
N GLY A 477 -1.53 16.44 3.29
CA GLY A 477 -0.77 17.32 2.41
C GLY A 477 0.72 17.40 2.78
N ALA A 478 1.04 17.52 4.07
CA ALA A 478 2.41 17.50 4.56
C ALA A 478 3.09 16.16 4.31
N LEU A 479 2.36 15.04 4.47
CA LEU A 479 2.87 13.71 4.15
C LEU A 479 3.20 13.59 2.66
N LYS A 480 2.28 13.97 1.76
CA LYS A 480 2.50 13.92 0.31
C LYS A 480 3.69 14.76 -0.12
N LEU A 481 3.82 15.98 0.41
CA LEU A 481 4.97 16.83 0.08
C LEU A 481 6.29 16.20 0.52
N LYS A 482 6.37 15.62 1.73
CA LYS A 482 7.56 14.90 2.20
C LYS A 482 7.93 13.73 1.29
N GLU A 483 6.94 12.90 0.95
CA GLU A 483 7.13 11.66 0.19
C GLU A 483 7.70 11.91 -1.20
N VAL A 484 7.13 12.84 -1.96
CA VAL A 484 7.46 12.98 -3.39
C VAL A 484 8.51 14.05 -3.68
N SER A 485 8.62 15.10 -2.83
CA SER A 485 9.52 16.23 -3.09
C SER A 485 10.73 16.31 -2.15
N TYR A 486 10.72 15.51 -1.08
CA TYR A 486 11.75 15.50 -0.03
C TYR A 486 11.90 16.83 0.73
N VAL A 487 10.91 17.73 0.64
CA VAL A 487 10.80 18.91 1.48
C VAL A 487 10.34 18.45 2.86
N HIS A 488 11.06 18.85 3.90
CA HIS A 488 10.61 18.60 5.27
C HIS A 488 9.33 19.40 5.52
N ALA A 489 8.23 18.73 5.78
CA ALA A 489 6.91 19.35 5.91
C ALA A 489 6.21 18.85 7.18
N ASP A 490 5.81 19.79 8.02
CA ASP A 490 5.10 19.48 9.26
C ASP A 490 3.73 20.14 9.30
N ALA A 491 2.75 19.40 9.84
CA ALA A 491 1.39 19.88 10.01
C ALA A 491 1.08 20.17 11.48
N TYR A 492 0.51 21.34 11.74
CA TYR A 492 0.14 21.78 13.07
C TYR A 492 -1.33 22.20 13.14
N MET A 493 -1.97 21.89 14.25
CA MET A 493 -3.22 22.56 14.61
C MET A 493 -2.93 24.07 14.72
N ALA A 494 -3.66 24.90 13.98
CA ALA A 494 -3.35 26.35 13.89
C ALA A 494 -3.26 27.05 15.27
N GLY A 495 -4.02 26.57 16.25
CA GLY A 495 -3.94 27.07 17.63
C GLY A 495 -2.65 26.71 18.36
N GLU A 496 -2.08 25.54 18.06
CA GLU A 496 -0.87 25.01 18.70
C GLU A 496 0.42 25.67 18.16
N LEU A 497 0.34 26.37 17.04
CA LEU A 497 1.49 27.05 16.45
C LEU A 497 2.20 27.98 17.44
N LYS A 498 1.42 28.66 18.31
CA LYS A 498 1.92 29.59 19.34
C LYS A 498 2.71 28.92 20.46
N HIS A 499 2.53 27.61 20.66
CA HIS A 499 3.09 26.86 21.79
C HIS A 499 4.48 26.26 21.45
N GLY A 500 5.15 26.79 20.42
CA GLY A 500 6.51 26.38 20.07
C GLY A 500 6.80 26.56 18.57
N PRO A 501 6.05 25.92 17.65
CA PRO A 501 6.40 25.87 16.24
C PRO A 501 6.53 27.24 15.54
N ILE A 502 5.84 28.27 16.04
CA ILE A 502 5.91 29.63 15.48
C ILE A 502 7.35 30.20 15.55
N ALA A 503 8.20 29.68 16.42
CA ALA A 503 9.61 30.06 16.50
C ALA A 503 10.40 29.71 15.21
N LEU A 504 9.89 28.79 14.40
CA LEU A 504 10.48 28.36 13.14
C LEU A 504 10.07 29.25 11.96
N ILE A 505 9.11 30.14 12.17
CA ILE A 505 8.60 31.03 11.11
C ILE A 505 9.50 32.26 11.01
N GLU A 506 10.16 32.39 9.88
CA GLU A 506 11.00 33.52 9.52
C GLU A 506 10.63 34.09 8.14
N LYS A 507 11.33 35.12 7.71
CA LYS A 507 11.08 35.75 6.40
C LYS A 507 11.20 34.72 5.28
N ASP A 508 10.23 34.73 4.36
CA ASP A 508 10.10 33.84 3.19
C ASP A 508 9.81 32.36 3.52
N THR A 509 9.59 32.00 4.80
CA THR A 509 9.04 30.67 5.16
C THR A 509 7.71 30.45 4.46
N VAL A 510 7.51 29.28 3.85
CA VAL A 510 6.25 28.94 3.18
C VAL A 510 5.32 28.22 4.14
N VAL A 511 4.12 28.76 4.30
CA VAL A 511 3.03 28.18 5.11
C VAL A 511 1.85 27.84 4.20
N ILE A 512 1.43 26.59 4.22
CA ILE A 512 0.23 26.10 3.54
C ILE A 512 -0.89 26.03 4.58
N ALA A 513 -1.96 26.80 4.36
CA ALA A 513 -3.03 26.96 5.34
C ALA A 513 -4.39 26.61 4.77
N LEU A 514 -5.18 25.88 5.55
CA LEU A 514 -6.56 25.58 5.23
C LEU A 514 -7.51 26.32 6.19
N ALA A 515 -8.54 26.97 5.63
CA ALA A 515 -9.58 27.67 6.37
C ALA A 515 -10.95 27.45 5.70
N THR A 516 -11.39 26.17 5.64
CA THR A 516 -12.66 25.76 5.01
C THR A 516 -13.79 25.53 6.00
N GLN A 517 -13.48 25.41 7.31
CA GLN A 517 -14.45 25.13 8.36
C GLN A 517 -15.12 26.43 8.88
N PRO A 518 -16.40 26.71 8.57
CA PRO A 518 -17.02 28.02 8.82
C PRO A 518 -16.98 28.46 10.29
N ASN A 519 -17.16 27.52 11.22
CA ASN A 519 -17.21 27.76 12.65
C ASN A 519 -15.86 28.17 13.28
N VAL A 520 -14.74 27.88 12.61
CA VAL A 520 -13.39 28.20 13.10
C VAL A 520 -12.54 28.98 12.08
N ALA A 521 -13.05 29.27 10.88
CA ALA A 521 -12.29 29.92 9.81
C ALA A 521 -11.66 31.24 10.26
N GLN A 522 -12.40 32.11 10.94
CA GLN A 522 -11.89 33.39 11.44
C GLN A 522 -10.73 33.20 12.44
N LYS A 523 -10.80 32.18 13.29
CA LYS A 523 -9.73 31.84 14.23
C LYS A 523 -8.49 31.31 13.49
N THR A 524 -8.72 30.50 12.46
CA THR A 524 -7.66 29.98 11.60
C THR A 524 -6.97 31.13 10.86
N ILE A 525 -7.73 32.04 10.23
CA ILE A 525 -7.19 33.24 9.55
C ILE A 525 -6.35 34.09 10.52
N SER A 526 -6.84 34.31 11.76
CA SER A 526 -6.06 35.05 12.77
C SER A 526 -4.71 34.37 13.06
N ASN A 527 -4.66 33.05 13.16
CA ASN A 527 -3.39 32.35 13.35
C ASN A 527 -2.47 32.42 12.13
N ILE A 528 -3.06 32.40 10.91
CA ILE A 528 -2.29 32.56 9.67
C ILE A 528 -1.64 33.94 9.62
N LEU A 529 -2.39 35.00 9.96
CA LEU A 529 -1.88 36.38 9.99
C LEU A 529 -0.69 36.56 10.97
N GLU A 530 -0.61 35.76 12.02
CA GLU A 530 0.53 35.74 12.93
C GLU A 530 1.83 35.23 12.23
N THR A 531 1.69 34.31 11.27
CA THR A 531 2.83 33.86 10.44
C THR A 531 3.22 34.91 9.41
N VAL A 532 2.21 35.56 8.78
CA VAL A 532 2.44 36.68 7.85
C VAL A 532 3.18 37.83 8.53
N ALA A 533 2.81 38.16 9.78
CA ALA A 533 3.47 39.20 10.56
C ALA A 533 4.97 38.91 10.81
N ARG A 534 5.41 37.66 10.63
CA ARG A 534 6.83 37.24 10.73
C ARG A 534 7.51 37.09 9.36
N GLY A 535 6.81 37.44 8.29
CA GLY A 535 7.35 37.45 6.93
C GLY A 535 7.11 36.12 6.18
N ALA A 536 6.23 35.23 6.66
CA ALA A 536 5.87 34.02 5.94
C ALA A 536 5.11 34.35 4.64
N LYS A 537 5.34 33.56 3.60
CA LYS A 537 4.51 33.48 2.40
C LYS A 537 3.44 32.39 2.61
N VAL A 538 2.20 32.74 2.43
CA VAL A 538 1.07 31.86 2.74
C VAL A 538 0.35 31.44 1.48
N ILE A 539 0.22 30.12 1.28
CA ILE A 539 -0.73 29.53 0.33
C ILE A 539 -1.99 29.20 1.12
N LEU A 540 -3.09 29.91 0.83
CA LEU A 540 -4.36 29.76 1.52
C LEU A 540 -5.36 28.99 0.67
N ILE A 541 -5.83 27.85 1.16
CA ILE A 541 -6.97 27.11 0.62
C ILE A 541 -8.19 27.42 1.51
N THR A 542 -9.28 27.94 0.91
CA THR A 542 -10.45 28.36 1.67
C THR A 542 -11.74 28.16 0.87
N SER A 543 -12.91 28.28 1.49
CA SER A 543 -14.20 28.22 0.78
C SER A 543 -14.50 29.51 0.01
N LYS A 544 -15.39 29.43 -1.00
CA LYS A 544 -15.77 30.59 -1.85
C LYS A 544 -16.22 31.79 -1.04
N ASN A 545 -16.91 31.58 0.08
CA ASN A 545 -17.56 32.63 0.86
C ASN A 545 -16.68 33.22 1.98
N GLN A 546 -15.45 32.73 2.17
CA GLN A 546 -14.54 33.23 3.21
C GLN A 546 -13.75 34.46 2.72
N ASN A 547 -13.59 35.44 3.59
CA ASN A 547 -12.74 36.58 3.30
C ASN A 547 -11.26 36.11 3.33
N ALA A 548 -10.53 36.40 2.25
CA ALA A 548 -9.12 36.09 2.07
C ALA A 548 -8.32 37.36 1.69
N GLU A 549 -8.81 38.53 2.07
CA GLU A 549 -8.13 39.80 1.84
C GLU A 549 -6.78 39.82 2.57
N GLY A 550 -5.74 40.29 1.87
CA GLY A 550 -4.38 40.35 2.41
C GLY A 550 -3.53 39.10 2.18
N PHE A 551 -4.01 38.12 1.41
CA PHE A 551 -3.23 36.95 0.97
C PHE A 551 -3.01 36.98 -0.54
N ASP A 552 -1.77 36.76 -0.97
CA ASP A 552 -1.40 36.80 -2.40
C ASP A 552 -1.70 35.47 -3.11
N TYR A 553 -1.57 34.34 -2.42
CA TYR A 553 -1.71 33.00 -2.98
C TYR A 553 -2.95 32.32 -2.41
N VAL A 554 -4.08 32.54 -3.07
CA VAL A 554 -5.38 32.03 -2.62
C VAL A 554 -6.02 31.12 -3.66
N ILE A 555 -6.48 29.98 -3.19
CA ILE A 555 -7.34 29.08 -3.97
C ILE A 555 -8.62 28.79 -3.20
N ARG A 556 -9.73 28.66 -3.92
CA ARG A 556 -11.04 28.49 -3.32
C ARG A 556 -11.65 27.16 -3.73
N ILE A 557 -12.08 26.38 -2.75
CA ILE A 557 -12.90 25.19 -3.00
C ILE A 557 -14.35 25.61 -3.25
N PRO A 558 -15.12 24.83 -4.02
CA PRO A 558 -16.57 25.00 -4.19
C PRO A 558 -17.31 25.01 -2.84
N ASP A 559 -18.54 25.47 -2.87
CA ASP A 559 -19.41 25.43 -1.70
C ASP A 559 -19.95 24.01 -1.51
N VAL A 560 -19.41 23.31 -0.53
CA VAL A 560 -19.75 21.93 -0.16
C VAL A 560 -20.05 21.88 1.34
N ASP A 561 -20.76 20.84 1.77
CA ASP A 561 -20.93 20.64 3.21
C ASP A 561 -19.56 20.59 3.90
N PRO A 562 -19.34 21.36 4.98
CA PRO A 562 -18.06 21.42 5.67
C PRO A 562 -17.49 20.06 6.09
N LEU A 563 -18.36 19.06 6.34
CA LEU A 563 -17.94 17.70 6.67
C LEU A 563 -17.21 17.00 5.51
N PHE A 564 -17.42 17.43 4.26
CA PHE A 564 -16.82 16.84 3.06
C PHE A 564 -15.75 17.73 2.41
N SER A 565 -15.47 18.91 2.97
CA SER A 565 -14.47 19.86 2.44
C SER A 565 -13.05 19.29 2.37
N CYS A 566 -12.76 18.25 3.17
CA CYS A 566 -11.48 17.52 3.12
C CYS A 566 -11.21 16.91 1.74
N ILE A 567 -12.25 16.44 1.02
CA ILE A 567 -12.09 15.75 -0.26
C ILE A 567 -11.50 16.69 -1.32
N PRO A 568 -12.14 17.82 -1.68
CA PRO A 568 -11.57 18.75 -2.66
C PRO A 568 -10.28 19.42 -2.19
N ALA A 569 -10.16 19.72 -0.89
CA ALA A 569 -8.92 20.31 -0.36
C ALA A 569 -7.71 19.38 -0.51
N THR A 570 -7.90 18.08 -0.31
CA THR A 570 -6.84 17.09 -0.49
C THR A 570 -6.34 17.02 -1.93
N VAL A 571 -7.23 17.11 -2.92
CA VAL A 571 -6.84 17.09 -4.34
C VAL A 571 -5.86 18.21 -4.64
N LEU A 572 -6.15 19.45 -4.18
CA LEU A 572 -5.25 20.60 -4.33
C LEU A 572 -3.90 20.38 -3.63
N LEU A 573 -3.89 19.74 -2.46
CA LEU A 573 -2.65 19.44 -1.75
C LEU A 573 -1.82 18.35 -2.45
N GLN A 574 -2.46 17.38 -3.08
CA GLN A 574 -1.80 16.36 -3.91
C GLN A 574 -1.15 17.01 -5.14
N GLU A 575 -1.88 17.89 -5.85
CA GLU A 575 -1.35 18.64 -6.99
C GLU A 575 -0.16 19.51 -6.58
N LEU A 576 -0.27 20.23 -5.46
CA LEU A 576 0.85 21.04 -4.94
C LEU A 576 2.09 20.18 -4.72
N ALA A 577 1.96 19.04 -4.04
CA ALA A 577 3.07 18.13 -3.78
C ALA A 577 3.69 17.58 -5.08
N TYR A 578 2.82 17.19 -6.04
CA TYR A 578 3.23 16.69 -7.36
C TYR A 578 4.05 17.74 -8.13
N TYR A 579 3.55 18.98 -8.23
CA TYR A 579 4.24 20.03 -8.98
C TYR A 579 5.53 20.48 -8.30
N VAL A 580 5.60 20.51 -6.96
CA VAL A 580 6.88 20.75 -6.26
C VAL A 580 7.90 19.67 -6.59
N ALA A 581 7.49 18.41 -6.61
CA ALA A 581 8.38 17.29 -6.95
C ALA A 581 8.83 17.35 -8.42
N LYS A 582 7.93 17.68 -9.34
CA LYS A 582 8.23 17.85 -10.77
C LYS A 582 9.23 18.97 -11.01
N GLU A 583 9.04 20.14 -10.41
CA GLU A 583 9.96 21.28 -10.47
C GLU A 583 11.36 20.95 -9.90
N LYS A 584 11.42 20.10 -8.88
CA LYS A 584 12.68 19.62 -8.30
C LYS A 584 13.32 18.46 -9.08
N GLY A 585 12.67 17.95 -10.14
CA GLY A 585 13.15 16.81 -10.91
C GLY A 585 13.14 15.48 -10.15
N CYS A 586 12.24 15.33 -9.17
CA CYS A 586 12.08 14.11 -8.39
C CYS A 586 11.26 13.06 -9.15
N ASP A 587 11.55 11.78 -8.94
CA ASP A 587 10.72 10.67 -9.43
C ASP A 587 9.47 10.55 -8.52
N VAL A 588 8.33 11.04 -9.01
CA VAL A 588 7.08 11.07 -8.24
C VAL A 588 6.41 9.72 -8.13
N ASP A 589 6.64 8.81 -9.09
CA ASP A 589 6.05 7.47 -9.08
C ASP A 589 6.80 6.53 -8.14
N LYS A 590 8.12 6.69 -8.05
CA LYS A 590 9.03 5.84 -7.26
C LYS A 590 9.97 6.70 -6.41
N PRO A 591 9.44 7.44 -5.41
CA PRO A 591 10.25 8.27 -4.54
C PRO A 591 11.23 7.40 -3.72
N ARG A 592 12.43 7.95 -3.49
CA ARG A 592 13.51 7.23 -2.77
C ARG A 592 13.07 6.78 -1.39
N ASN A 593 13.55 5.61 -0.98
CA ASN A 593 13.34 5.04 0.37
C ASN A 593 11.85 4.80 0.73
N LEU A 594 10.96 4.70 -0.25
CA LEU A 594 9.55 4.37 -0.02
C LEU A 594 9.12 3.18 -0.86
N ALA A 595 8.19 2.42 -0.34
CA ALA A 595 7.52 1.32 -1.03
C ALA A 595 6.01 1.51 -0.94
N LYS A 596 5.26 1.07 -1.97
CA LYS A 596 3.80 1.23 -2.05
C LYS A 596 3.05 0.60 -0.88
N SER A 597 3.54 -0.51 -0.37
CA SER A 597 2.94 -1.22 0.77
C SER A 597 4.03 -1.82 1.64
N VAL A 598 3.93 -1.65 2.95
CA VAL A 598 4.89 -2.18 3.96
C VAL A 598 4.32 -3.49 4.50
N THR A 599 4.92 -4.63 4.10
CA THR A 599 4.48 -5.97 4.51
C THR A 599 5.46 -6.69 5.42
N VAL A 600 6.41 -5.95 5.96
CA VAL A 600 7.34 -6.41 7.00
C VAL A 600 7.35 -5.36 8.12
N GLU A 601 7.57 -5.82 9.34
CA GLU A 601 7.77 -4.94 10.50
C GLU A 601 9.21 -4.47 10.61
#